data_ee5858855da1d338c14faabb0c420153
#
_entry.id   ee5858855da1d338c14faabb0c420153
#
_cell.length_a   1.000
_cell.length_b   1.000
_cell.length_c   1.000
_cell.angle_alpha   90.00
_cell.angle_beta   90.00
_cell.angle_gamma   90.00
#
_symmetry.space_group_name_H-M   'P 1'
#
loop_
_entity.id
_entity.type
_entity.pdbx_description
1 polymer ?
#
loop_
_entity_poly.entity_id
_entity_poly.type
_entity_poly.pdbx_seq_one_letter_code
_entity_poly.pdbx_strand_id
1 'polypeptide(L)'
;MRSRRTRLREKKEGKKREHIKKNGAFFNKDGKYKTGHFYSRKMQTKITYKSSYEYTFYKYLESNTEVVKFFLEPIKIQYVDADGLRKNYIPDCLVLYSDGRIELCEIKPSNALKAINVRRKARAAVNYLKEHSPNVTYRFVTEKEIFKIDSDYKKVLKELKK
;
A
#
# COMPACT_ATOMS: atom_id res chain seq x y z
N MET A 1 17.83 -33.59 20.05
CA MET A 1 17.69 -33.48 18.57
C MET A 1 16.65 -32.44 18.22
N ARG A 2 16.98 -31.42 17.38
CA ARG A 2 16.01 -30.42 16.93
C ARG A 2 15.05 -31.03 15.90
N SER A 3 13.76 -30.75 16.00
CA SER A 3 12.74 -31.28 15.10
C SER A 3 12.93 -30.80 13.64
N ARG A 4 12.42 -31.57 12.67
CA ARG A 4 12.45 -31.20 11.22
C ARG A 4 11.77 -29.84 10.96
N ARG A 5 10.71 -29.51 11.72
CA ARG A 5 10.01 -28.21 11.66
C ARG A 5 10.88 -27.07 12.13
N THR A 6 11.65 -27.24 13.23
CA THR A 6 12.56 -26.24 13.77
C THR A 6 13.70 -25.94 12.76
N ARG A 7 14.30 -26.97 12.15
CA ARG A 7 15.35 -26.79 11.12
C ARG A 7 14.84 -26.07 9.88
N LEU A 8 13.61 -26.35 9.42
CA LEU A 8 12.98 -25.69 8.27
C LEU A 8 12.68 -24.22 8.57
N ARG A 9 12.27 -23.89 9.78
CA ARG A 9 12.01 -22.51 10.23
C ARG A 9 13.32 -21.71 10.31
N GLU A 10 14.35 -22.26 10.93
CA GLU A 10 15.69 -21.63 11.01
C GLU A 10 16.32 -21.41 9.62
N LYS A 11 16.14 -22.37 8.69
CA LYS A 11 16.63 -22.24 7.31
C LYS A 11 15.87 -21.17 6.51
N LYS A 12 14.55 -21.00 6.76
CA LYS A 12 13.75 -19.92 6.16
C LYS A 12 14.12 -18.55 6.74
N GLU A 13 14.33 -18.46 8.06
CA GLU A 13 14.75 -17.23 8.74
C GLU A 13 16.17 -16.82 8.36
N GLY A 14 17.10 -17.79 8.22
CA GLY A 14 18.46 -17.56 7.73
C GLY A 14 18.49 -16.97 6.31
N LYS A 15 17.73 -17.57 5.38
CA LYS A 15 17.59 -17.06 4.00
C LYS A 15 16.95 -15.66 3.95
N LYS A 16 15.98 -15.38 4.83
CA LYS A 16 15.36 -14.06 4.96
C LYS A 16 16.34 -13.01 5.45
N ARG A 17 17.20 -13.34 6.43
CA ARG A 17 18.27 -12.45 6.95
C ARG A 17 19.35 -12.16 5.93
N GLU A 18 19.78 -13.16 5.16
CA GLU A 18 20.76 -12.98 4.05
C GLU A 18 20.23 -12.04 2.96
N HIS A 19 18.95 -12.19 2.63
CA HIS A 19 18.31 -11.35 1.62
C HIS A 19 18.19 -9.88 2.07
N ILE A 20 17.92 -9.65 3.36
CA ILE A 20 17.92 -8.31 3.99
C ILE A 20 19.29 -7.64 3.93
N LYS A 21 20.35 -8.40 4.19
CA LYS A 21 21.74 -7.88 4.17
C LYS A 21 22.21 -7.46 2.79
N LYS A 22 21.76 -8.14 1.72
CA LYS A 22 22.19 -7.86 0.34
C LYS A 22 21.59 -6.62 -0.29
N ASN A 23 20.36 -6.24 0.06
CA ASN A 23 19.59 -5.23 -0.71
C ASN A 23 19.01 -4.09 0.13
N GLY A 24 19.22 -4.03 1.44
CA GLY A 24 18.69 -2.96 2.32
C GLY A 24 17.16 -2.80 2.32
N ALA A 25 16.46 -3.69 1.62
CA ALA A 25 15.00 -3.70 1.52
C ALA A 25 14.49 -5.14 1.43
N PHE A 26 13.32 -5.41 1.98
CA PHE A 26 12.67 -6.71 1.85
C PHE A 26 12.12 -6.89 0.43
N PHE A 27 12.79 -7.72 -0.39
CA PHE A 27 12.21 -8.25 -1.61
C PHE A 27 11.70 -9.66 -1.37
N ASN A 28 10.50 -10.00 -1.83
CA ASN A 28 10.15 -11.40 -2.07
C ASN A 28 11.01 -11.93 -3.21
N LYS A 29 11.21 -13.26 -3.26
CA LYS A 29 11.95 -13.94 -4.33
C LYS A 29 11.54 -13.53 -5.74
N ASP A 30 10.28 -13.09 -5.91
CA ASP A 30 9.68 -12.68 -7.19
C ASP A 30 9.75 -11.16 -7.44
N GLY A 31 10.43 -10.37 -6.61
CA GLY A 31 10.51 -8.92 -6.75
C GLY A 31 9.19 -8.15 -6.53
N LYS A 32 8.12 -8.85 -6.14
CA LYS A 32 6.76 -8.29 -6.02
C LYS A 32 6.54 -7.47 -4.76
N TYR A 33 7.27 -7.73 -3.69
CA TYR A 33 7.11 -7.04 -2.42
C TYR A 33 8.41 -6.42 -2.00
N LYS A 34 8.43 -5.11 -2.01
CA LYS A 34 9.50 -4.29 -1.44
C LYS A 34 8.95 -3.65 -0.18
N THR A 35 9.58 -3.90 0.96
CA THR A 35 9.25 -3.23 2.21
C THR A 35 10.38 -2.29 2.60
N GLY A 36 10.06 -1.18 3.21
CA GLY A 36 11.04 -0.20 3.67
C GLY A 36 10.36 1.08 4.17
N HIS A 37 11.13 2.14 4.19
CA HIS A 37 10.63 3.45 4.59
C HIS A 37 11.38 4.58 3.87
N PHE A 38 10.76 5.75 3.82
CA PHE A 38 11.40 7.01 3.45
C PHE A 38 10.87 8.14 4.33
N TYR A 39 11.59 9.26 4.38
CA TYR A 39 11.12 10.45 5.09
C TYR A 39 10.24 11.30 4.16
N SER A 40 9.01 11.58 4.59
CA SER A 40 8.10 12.48 3.89
C SER A 40 8.27 13.91 4.41
N ARG A 41 8.58 14.83 3.52
CA ARG A 41 8.63 16.27 3.84
C ARG A 41 7.23 16.85 4.01
N LYS A 42 6.24 16.36 3.23
CA LYS A 42 4.83 16.77 3.36
C LYS A 42 4.25 16.42 4.73
N MET A 43 4.53 15.22 5.20
CA MET A 43 4.00 14.70 6.46
C MET A 43 4.94 14.95 7.64
N GLN A 44 6.19 15.36 7.37
CA GLN A 44 7.27 15.56 8.37
C GLN A 44 7.46 14.33 9.26
N THR A 45 7.36 13.16 8.65
CA THR A 45 7.47 11.88 9.35
C THR A 45 8.01 10.79 8.42
N LYS A 46 8.34 9.67 9.02
CA LYS A 46 8.77 8.46 8.34
C LYS A 46 7.56 7.71 7.77
N ILE A 47 7.56 7.50 6.48
CA ILE A 47 6.54 6.73 5.76
C ILE A 47 7.05 5.31 5.55
N THR A 48 6.28 4.33 6.01
CA THR A 48 6.59 2.91 5.84
C THR A 48 5.73 2.31 4.74
N TYR A 49 6.33 1.51 3.87
CA TYR A 49 5.64 0.80 2.79
C TYR A 49 5.91 -0.71 2.88
N LYS A 50 4.92 -1.51 2.50
CA LYS A 50 4.93 -2.98 2.60
C LYS A 50 4.99 -3.67 1.24
N SER A 51 4.94 -2.89 0.15
CA SER A 51 5.02 -3.39 -1.22
C SER A 51 5.67 -2.36 -2.16
N SER A 52 6.10 -2.82 -3.35
CA SER A 52 6.60 -1.91 -4.39
C SER A 52 5.50 -0.98 -4.93
N TYR A 53 4.25 -1.43 -4.94
CA TYR A 53 3.11 -0.59 -5.35
C TYR A 53 2.87 0.54 -4.35
N GLU A 54 2.87 0.23 -3.06
CA GLU A 54 2.79 1.25 -2.01
C GLU A 54 3.95 2.24 -2.12
N TYR A 55 5.19 1.75 -2.29
CA TYR A 55 6.35 2.62 -2.47
C TYR A 55 6.14 3.61 -3.62
N THR A 56 5.79 3.10 -4.81
CA THR A 56 5.59 3.94 -6.00
C THR A 56 4.47 4.95 -5.77
N PHE A 57 3.35 4.52 -5.22
CA PHE A 57 2.21 5.40 -4.96
C PHE A 57 2.51 6.47 -3.89
N TYR A 58 3.12 6.10 -2.77
CA TYR A 58 3.46 7.06 -1.72
C TYR A 58 4.54 8.06 -2.17
N LYS A 59 5.51 7.65 -2.97
CA LYS A 59 6.48 8.55 -3.60
C LYS A 59 5.81 9.52 -4.57
N TYR A 60 4.82 9.06 -5.31
CA TYR A 60 4.00 9.91 -6.17
C TYR A 60 3.21 10.93 -5.34
N LEU A 61 2.54 10.52 -4.27
CA LEU A 61 1.83 11.44 -3.37
C LEU A 61 2.77 12.49 -2.77
N GLU A 62 3.99 12.10 -2.42
CA GLU A 62 5.02 13.01 -1.91
C GLU A 62 5.42 14.07 -2.92
N SER A 63 5.57 13.70 -4.19
CA SER A 63 6.03 14.60 -5.26
C SER A 63 4.90 15.40 -5.95
N ASN A 64 3.66 14.93 -5.84
CA ASN A 64 2.52 15.57 -6.50
C ASN A 64 2.12 16.87 -5.78
N THR A 65 2.21 18.01 -6.49
CA THR A 65 1.88 19.34 -5.93
C THR A 65 0.41 19.53 -5.59
N GLU A 66 -0.49 18.77 -6.21
CA GLU A 66 -1.92 18.78 -5.91
C GLU A 66 -2.26 18.05 -4.60
N VAL A 67 -1.37 17.20 -4.10
CA VAL A 67 -1.55 16.49 -2.83
C VAL A 67 -1.03 17.35 -1.69
N VAL A 68 -1.94 17.74 -0.80
CA VAL A 68 -1.61 18.54 0.40
C VAL A 68 -1.03 17.66 1.51
N LYS A 69 -1.74 16.57 1.82
CA LYS A 69 -1.34 15.58 2.85
C LYS A 69 -1.83 14.19 2.48
N PHE A 70 -1.20 13.18 3.05
CA PHE A 70 -1.67 11.80 2.98
C PHE A 70 -1.33 11.06 4.27
N PHE A 71 -2.25 10.24 4.76
CA PHE A 71 -2.12 9.51 6.02
C PHE A 71 -2.20 8.02 5.76
N LEU A 72 -1.24 7.26 6.27
CA LEU A 72 -1.22 5.80 6.14
C LEU A 72 -2.09 5.15 7.22
N GLU A 73 -2.77 4.07 6.84
CA GLU A 73 -3.59 3.27 7.77
C GLU A 73 -4.53 4.15 8.63
N PRO A 74 -5.31 5.07 8.01
CA PRO A 74 -5.92 6.21 8.73
C PRO A 74 -7.03 5.80 9.67
N ILE A 75 -7.76 4.72 9.36
CA ILE A 75 -8.94 4.27 10.12
C ILE A 75 -9.04 2.75 10.16
N LYS A 76 -9.74 2.26 11.18
CA LYS A 76 -10.08 0.84 11.33
C LYS A 76 -11.58 0.66 11.13
N ILE A 77 -11.97 -0.13 10.13
CA ILE A 77 -13.35 -0.41 9.76
C ILE A 77 -13.68 -1.86 10.06
N GLN A 78 -14.78 -2.12 10.75
CA GLN A 78 -15.25 -3.48 10.95
C GLN A 78 -15.98 -4.00 9.71
N TYR A 79 -15.75 -5.26 9.37
CA TYR A 79 -16.46 -5.96 8.32
C TYR A 79 -16.70 -7.44 8.69
N VAL A 80 -17.58 -8.10 7.97
CA VAL A 80 -17.82 -9.53 8.10
C VAL A 80 -17.20 -10.23 6.90
N ASP A 81 -16.29 -11.18 7.14
CA ASP A 81 -15.61 -11.92 6.07
C ASP A 81 -16.52 -12.99 5.42
N ALA A 82 -15.97 -13.75 4.47
CA ALA A 82 -16.71 -14.79 3.76
C ALA A 82 -17.19 -15.93 4.67
N ASP A 83 -16.51 -16.14 5.78
CA ASP A 83 -16.85 -17.18 6.77
C ASP A 83 -17.82 -16.68 7.86
N GLY A 84 -18.32 -15.46 7.73
CA GLY A 84 -19.23 -14.84 8.68
C GLY A 84 -18.56 -14.27 9.94
N LEU A 85 -17.23 -14.19 9.97
CA LEU A 85 -16.47 -13.69 11.11
C LEU A 85 -16.31 -12.18 11.05
N ARG A 86 -16.48 -11.52 12.19
CA ARG A 86 -16.17 -10.09 12.34
C ARG A 86 -14.66 -9.87 12.36
N LYS A 87 -14.18 -9.01 11.47
CA LYS A 87 -12.77 -8.65 11.34
C LYS A 87 -12.59 -7.15 11.19
N ASN A 88 -11.38 -6.70 11.41
CA ASN A 88 -10.98 -5.31 11.16
C ASN A 88 -10.33 -5.19 9.78
N TYR A 89 -10.67 -4.12 9.10
CA TYR A 89 -10.07 -3.68 7.84
C TYR A 89 -9.44 -2.31 8.04
N ILE A 90 -8.21 -2.16 7.61
CA ILE A 90 -7.48 -0.89 7.64
C ILE A 90 -7.11 -0.56 6.21
N PRO A 91 -7.73 0.46 5.58
CA PRO A 91 -7.34 0.94 4.25
C PRO A 91 -5.92 1.48 4.24
N ASP A 92 -5.26 1.44 3.08
CA ASP A 92 -3.83 1.76 2.99
C ASP A 92 -3.53 3.24 3.24
N CYS A 93 -4.29 4.17 2.67
CA CYS A 93 -4.07 5.59 2.90
C CYS A 93 -5.29 6.48 2.65
N LEU A 94 -5.27 7.66 3.29
CA LEU A 94 -6.18 8.77 3.04
C LEU A 94 -5.39 9.89 2.38
N VAL A 95 -5.91 10.45 1.28
CA VAL A 95 -5.25 11.50 0.49
C VAL A 95 -6.11 12.76 0.48
N LEU A 96 -5.50 13.90 0.81
CA LEU A 96 -6.12 15.22 0.76
C LEU A 96 -5.51 16.02 -0.40
N TYR A 97 -6.37 16.49 -1.31
CA TYR A 97 -5.97 17.30 -2.45
C TYR A 97 -6.25 18.80 -2.24
N SER A 98 -5.50 19.64 -2.95
CA SER A 98 -5.61 21.10 -2.86
C SER A 98 -6.95 21.65 -3.37
N ASP A 99 -7.67 20.90 -4.20
CA ASP A 99 -9.02 21.24 -4.68
C ASP A 99 -10.14 20.82 -3.70
N GLY A 100 -9.79 20.27 -2.55
CA GLY A 100 -10.72 19.83 -1.50
C GLY A 100 -11.19 18.37 -1.64
N ARG A 101 -10.79 17.65 -2.69
CA ARG A 101 -11.06 16.20 -2.79
C ARG A 101 -10.34 15.46 -1.67
N ILE A 102 -11.01 14.44 -1.14
CA ILE A 102 -10.45 13.52 -0.13
C ILE A 102 -10.75 12.10 -0.60
N GLU A 103 -9.72 11.28 -0.68
CA GLU A 103 -9.83 9.89 -1.14
C GLU A 103 -9.29 8.92 -0.10
N LEU A 104 -10.07 7.90 0.21
CA LEU A 104 -9.64 6.73 0.97
C LEU A 104 -9.24 5.64 -0.02
N CYS A 105 -7.95 5.32 -0.05
CA CYS A 105 -7.35 4.47 -1.06
C CYS A 105 -6.96 3.09 -0.50
N GLU A 106 -7.22 2.06 -1.29
CA GLU A 106 -6.70 0.70 -1.11
C GLU A 106 -5.85 0.32 -2.32
N ILE A 107 -4.60 -0.04 -2.09
CA ILE A 107 -3.67 -0.43 -3.16
C ILE A 107 -3.78 -1.94 -3.38
N LYS A 108 -4.30 -2.32 -4.56
CA LYS A 108 -4.60 -3.74 -4.84
C LYS A 108 -4.39 -4.06 -6.31
N PRO A 109 -3.71 -5.18 -6.66
CA PRO A 109 -3.69 -5.66 -8.04
C PRO A 109 -5.10 -5.92 -8.55
N SER A 110 -5.38 -5.61 -9.82
CA SER A 110 -6.71 -5.73 -10.41
C SER A 110 -7.26 -7.16 -10.36
N ASN A 111 -6.40 -8.17 -10.46
CA ASN A 111 -6.80 -9.57 -10.36
C ASN A 111 -7.32 -9.95 -8.96
N ALA A 112 -6.90 -9.23 -7.91
CA ALA A 112 -7.37 -9.46 -6.55
C ALA A 112 -8.74 -8.82 -6.25
N LEU A 113 -9.22 -7.90 -7.08
CA LEU A 113 -10.49 -7.18 -6.85
C LEU A 113 -11.72 -8.08 -6.90
N LYS A 114 -11.61 -9.25 -7.54
CA LYS A 114 -12.68 -10.24 -7.62
C LYS A 114 -12.83 -11.07 -6.34
N ALA A 115 -11.83 -11.09 -5.47
CA ALA A 115 -11.86 -11.85 -4.23
C ALA A 115 -12.98 -11.36 -3.30
N ILE A 116 -13.75 -12.31 -2.75
CA ILE A 116 -14.93 -12.01 -1.94
C ILE A 116 -14.63 -11.11 -0.73
N ASN A 117 -13.53 -11.36 -0.03
CA ASN A 117 -13.14 -10.56 1.12
C ASN A 117 -12.68 -9.15 0.73
N VAL A 118 -12.06 -8.96 -0.44
CA VAL A 118 -11.71 -7.63 -0.96
C VAL A 118 -13.00 -6.82 -1.23
N ARG A 119 -14.00 -7.44 -1.86
CA ARG A 119 -15.30 -6.82 -2.13
C ARG A 119 -16.06 -6.48 -0.85
N ARG A 120 -16.02 -7.36 0.16
CA ARG A 120 -16.66 -7.12 1.47
C ARG A 120 -16.01 -5.96 2.21
N LYS A 121 -14.68 -5.86 2.22
CA LYS A 121 -13.93 -4.72 2.77
C LYS A 121 -14.29 -3.42 2.07
N ALA A 122 -14.31 -3.40 0.74
CA ALA A 122 -14.67 -2.22 -0.04
C ALA A 122 -16.10 -1.76 0.27
N ARG A 123 -17.06 -2.68 0.34
CA ARG A 123 -18.45 -2.36 0.73
C ARG A 123 -18.53 -1.78 2.14
N ALA A 124 -17.82 -2.36 3.10
CA ALA A 124 -17.77 -1.85 4.46
C ALA A 124 -17.17 -0.44 4.52
N ALA A 125 -16.11 -0.16 3.76
CA ALA A 125 -15.52 1.17 3.65
C ALA A 125 -16.51 2.18 3.06
N VAL A 126 -17.17 1.86 1.97
CA VAL A 126 -18.18 2.74 1.35
C VAL A 126 -19.33 3.04 2.30
N ASN A 127 -19.85 2.03 3.01
CA ASN A 127 -20.93 2.24 3.99
C ASN A 127 -20.45 3.11 5.16
N TYR A 128 -19.29 2.84 5.70
CA TYR A 128 -18.68 3.64 6.77
C TYR A 128 -18.55 5.11 6.37
N LEU A 129 -18.05 5.38 5.16
CA LEU A 129 -17.89 6.76 4.67
C LEU A 129 -19.22 7.45 4.46
N LYS A 130 -20.26 6.77 3.96
CA LYS A 130 -21.61 7.34 3.84
C LYS A 130 -22.17 7.83 5.18
N GLU A 131 -21.91 7.10 6.25
CA GLU A 131 -22.42 7.41 7.58
C GLU A 131 -21.58 8.48 8.30
N HIS A 132 -20.25 8.47 8.15
CA HIS A 132 -19.33 9.25 8.98
C HIS A 132 -18.62 10.38 8.24
N SER A 133 -18.41 10.24 6.93
CA SER A 133 -17.58 11.15 6.13
C SER A 133 -18.02 11.16 4.66
N PRO A 134 -19.25 11.66 4.36
CA PRO A 134 -19.87 11.55 3.02
C PRO A 134 -19.08 12.29 1.91
N ASN A 135 -18.18 13.20 2.28
CA ASN A 135 -17.32 13.93 1.34
C ASN A 135 -16.06 13.16 0.94
N VAL A 136 -15.81 11.99 1.53
CA VAL A 136 -14.64 11.15 1.23
C VAL A 136 -15.06 10.06 0.26
N THR A 137 -14.31 9.89 -0.83
CA THR A 137 -14.52 8.82 -1.79
C THR A 137 -13.59 7.65 -1.51
N TYR A 138 -14.10 6.42 -1.67
CA TYR A 138 -13.28 5.20 -1.60
C TYR A 138 -12.89 4.75 -3.00
N ARG A 139 -11.61 4.40 -3.20
CA ARG A 139 -11.14 3.85 -4.47
C ARG A 139 -10.00 2.84 -4.33
N PHE A 140 -9.88 1.97 -5.33
CA PHE A 140 -8.71 1.14 -5.51
C PHE A 140 -7.65 1.85 -6.36
N VAL A 141 -6.38 1.67 -5.96
CA VAL A 141 -5.20 1.99 -6.77
C VAL A 141 -4.66 0.67 -7.30
N THR A 142 -4.69 0.49 -8.63
CA THR A 142 -4.29 -0.77 -9.26
C THR A 142 -2.94 -0.65 -9.96
N GLU A 143 -2.42 -1.79 -10.44
CA GLU A 143 -1.17 -1.82 -11.22
C GLU A 143 -1.19 -0.91 -12.44
N LYS A 144 -2.36 -0.65 -13.03
CA LYS A 144 -2.48 0.25 -14.19
C LYS A 144 -2.06 1.68 -13.86
N GLU A 145 -2.51 2.20 -12.71
CA GLU A 145 -2.12 3.51 -12.21
C GLU A 145 -0.65 3.53 -11.78
N ILE A 146 -0.20 2.48 -11.07
CA ILE A 146 1.19 2.34 -10.63
C ILE A 146 2.15 2.33 -11.82
N PHE A 147 1.84 1.56 -12.87
CA PHE A 147 2.69 1.50 -14.08
C PHE A 147 2.71 2.81 -14.85
N LYS A 148 1.60 3.55 -14.88
CA LYS A 148 1.55 4.88 -15.47
C LYS A 148 2.45 5.84 -14.70
N ILE A 149 2.35 5.89 -13.37
CA ILE A 149 3.20 6.72 -12.50
C ILE A 149 4.69 6.41 -12.74
N ASP A 150 5.07 5.13 -12.76
CA ASP A 150 6.45 4.71 -12.97
C ASP A 150 6.96 5.06 -14.39
N SER A 151 6.11 4.93 -15.39
CA SER A 151 6.41 5.32 -16.78
C SER A 151 6.65 6.83 -16.92
N ASP A 152 5.80 7.65 -16.32
CA ASP A 152 5.92 9.11 -16.37
C ASP A 152 7.18 9.58 -15.64
N TYR A 153 7.52 9.00 -14.49
CA TYR A 153 8.76 9.26 -13.78
C TYR A 153 10.01 8.93 -14.61
N LYS A 154 10.01 7.79 -15.31
CA LYS A 154 11.12 7.40 -16.20
C LYS A 154 11.29 8.34 -17.39
N LYS A 155 10.19 8.90 -17.93
CA LYS A 155 10.26 9.92 -19.00
C LYS A 155 10.95 11.18 -18.49
N VAL A 156 10.51 11.71 -17.35
CA VAL A 156 11.12 12.91 -16.74
C VAL A 156 12.61 12.71 -16.48
N LEU A 157 13.02 11.55 -15.94
CA LEU A 157 14.44 11.25 -15.72
C LEU A 157 15.26 11.20 -17.00
N LYS A 158 14.69 10.75 -18.12
CA LYS A 158 15.37 10.75 -19.43
C LYS A 158 15.55 12.17 -19.99
N GLU A 159 14.56 13.05 -19.78
CA GLU A 159 14.65 14.44 -20.22
C GLU A 159 15.68 15.24 -19.44
N LEU A 160 15.80 14.99 -18.13
CA LEU A 160 16.80 15.65 -17.27
C LEU A 160 18.25 15.22 -17.53
N LYS A 161 18.47 14.12 -18.28
CA LYS A 161 19.79 13.61 -18.63
C LYS A 161 20.26 14.03 -20.02
N LYS A 162 19.45 14.76 -20.77
CA LYS A 162 19.81 15.37 -22.08
C LYS A 162 20.36 16.77 -21.88
#